data_001b9b304f5c7da8be32716fe3a875bd
#
_entry.id   001b9b304f5c7da8be32716fe3a875bd
#
_cell.length_a   1.000
_cell.length_b   1.000
_cell.length_c   1.000
_cell.angle_alpha   90.00
_cell.angle_beta   90.00
_cell.angle_gamma   90.00
#
_symmetry.space_group_name_H-M   'P 1'
#
loop_
_entity.id
_entity.type
_entity.pdbx_description
1 polymer ?
#
loop_
_entity_poly.entity_id
_entity_poly.type
_entity_poly.pdbx_seq_one_letter_code
_entity_poly.pdbx_strand_id
1 'polypeptide(L)'
;LNIECGSNTDEGINLYLTSINPMVDYFGTEKLDRKQLNRIVEKLHKLNRNGSYETRLSQDKIKVMTKYRSADELIQLGKASVENLINYGALTWYDWRNRSDTWNTKWNSYDSEYDGGNEVIFKTAWDAPHPIIEKLSKMYPDVTITHEWANEDIWQSCGRRTYLGGEIINEIIPETDKEQAETAMSLWDTEPIDYGLIENATENSYISIDEEYELVNICGKPALYSAKKLTESDIPKATNLYHLKSGGSLIIREELDIKSGGRITDVPDFTGMYVDLGHFIYDDYENTEDLSY
;
A
#
# COMPACT_ATOMS: atom_id res chain seq x y z
N LEU A 1 -3.78 -2.23 26.93
CA LEU A 1 -4.46 -1.40 25.96
C LEU A 1 -5.65 -2.17 25.40
N ASN A 2 -6.87 -1.73 25.69
CA ASN A 2 -8.07 -2.50 25.33
C ASN A 2 -8.93 -1.79 24.26
N ILE A 3 -8.37 -0.79 23.58
CA ILE A 3 -9.13 -0.01 22.60
C ILE A 3 -8.44 -0.09 21.26
N GLU A 4 -9.01 -0.88 20.37
CA GLU A 4 -8.77 -0.82 18.94
C GLU A 4 -9.34 0.50 18.37
N CYS A 5 -8.92 0.88 17.18
CA CYS A 5 -9.42 2.06 16.48
C CYS A 5 -10.95 2.00 16.39
N GLY A 6 -11.64 2.92 17.06
CA GLY A 6 -13.10 3.03 17.02
C GLY A 6 -13.53 4.37 16.44
N SER A 7 -14.58 4.35 15.63
CA SER A 7 -15.15 5.54 14.99
C SER A 7 -15.64 6.64 15.93
N ASN A 8 -15.66 6.38 17.25
CA ASN A 8 -16.25 7.28 18.25
C ASN A 8 -15.26 7.65 19.36
N THR A 9 -13.95 7.58 19.10
CA THR A 9 -12.92 7.89 20.12
C THR A 9 -13.01 9.35 20.56
N ASP A 10 -13.15 10.29 19.63
CA ASP A 10 -13.21 11.72 19.95
C ASP A 10 -14.50 12.11 20.66
N GLU A 11 -15.65 11.52 20.27
CA GLU A 11 -16.91 11.68 21.00
C GLU A 11 -16.79 11.13 22.42
N GLY A 12 -16.18 9.97 22.60
CA GLY A 12 -15.92 9.37 23.90
C GLY A 12 -15.04 10.27 24.77
N ILE A 13 -13.95 10.81 24.23
CA ILE A 13 -13.06 11.73 24.94
C ILE A 13 -13.82 12.99 25.37
N ASN A 14 -14.59 13.62 24.50
CA ASN A 14 -15.36 14.81 24.79
C ASN A 14 -16.41 14.56 25.88
N LEU A 15 -17.10 13.43 25.84
CA LEU A 15 -18.05 13.01 26.89
C LEU A 15 -17.33 12.75 28.22
N TYR A 16 -16.20 12.05 28.19
CA TYR A 16 -15.40 11.81 29.41
C TYR A 16 -14.90 13.12 30.02
N LEU A 17 -14.30 14.01 29.23
CA LEU A 17 -13.84 15.32 29.72
C LEU A 17 -14.98 16.15 30.33
N THR A 18 -16.18 16.09 29.71
CA THR A 18 -17.37 16.72 30.24
C THR A 18 -17.80 16.06 31.56
N SER A 19 -17.73 14.74 31.65
CA SER A 19 -18.14 13.98 32.84
C SER A 19 -17.28 14.25 34.06
N ILE A 20 -15.97 14.47 33.88
CA ILE A 20 -14.99 14.74 34.96
C ILE A 20 -14.80 16.23 35.24
N ASN A 21 -15.43 17.12 34.45
CA ASN A 21 -15.33 18.56 34.65
C ASN A 21 -16.04 18.99 35.94
N PRO A 22 -15.38 19.68 36.89
CA PRO A 22 -15.99 20.13 38.14
C PRO A 22 -17.14 21.14 37.94
N MET A 23 -17.18 21.77 36.75
CA MET A 23 -18.24 22.74 36.41
C MET A 23 -19.47 22.14 35.75
N VAL A 24 -19.51 20.82 35.59
CA VAL A 24 -20.60 20.10 34.90
C VAL A 24 -21.10 18.95 35.76
N ASP A 25 -22.39 18.83 35.92
CA ASP A 25 -23.00 17.77 36.74
C ASP A 25 -24.11 17.01 35.98
N TYR A 26 -23.77 16.51 34.78
CA TYR A 26 -24.75 15.75 33.99
C TYR A 26 -24.71 14.24 34.26
N PHE A 27 -23.57 13.73 34.75
CA PHE A 27 -23.31 12.29 34.77
C PHE A 27 -23.07 11.72 36.17
N GLY A 28 -23.07 12.54 37.25
CA GLY A 28 -22.83 12.08 38.61
C GLY A 28 -21.50 11.38 38.87
N THR A 29 -20.52 11.59 37.98
CA THR A 29 -19.19 10.96 38.02
C THR A 29 -18.26 11.71 38.96
N GLU A 30 -17.19 11.05 39.44
CA GLU A 30 -16.13 11.70 40.20
C GLU A 30 -15.49 12.82 39.37
N LYS A 31 -15.31 13.99 39.99
CA LYS A 31 -14.78 15.18 39.32
C LYS A 31 -13.26 15.33 39.59
N LEU A 32 -12.54 15.65 38.56
CA LEU A 32 -11.13 16.07 38.73
C LEU A 32 -11.06 17.55 39.14
N ASP A 33 -9.93 17.92 39.76
CA ASP A 33 -9.66 19.35 39.94
C ASP A 33 -9.34 20.01 38.57
N ARG A 34 -9.48 21.32 38.52
CA ARG A 34 -9.29 22.08 37.28
C ARG A 34 -7.88 21.98 36.71
N LYS A 35 -6.88 21.81 37.57
CA LYS A 35 -5.47 21.70 37.18
C LYS A 35 -5.19 20.34 36.54
N GLN A 36 -5.77 19.29 37.07
CA GLN A 36 -5.68 17.93 36.48
C GLN A 36 -6.39 17.86 35.12
N LEU A 37 -7.60 18.41 35.03
CA LEU A 37 -8.34 18.47 33.77
C LEU A 37 -7.54 19.22 32.68
N ASN A 38 -7.01 20.39 33.01
CA ASN A 38 -6.21 21.19 32.07
C ASN A 38 -4.96 20.43 31.57
N ARG A 39 -4.26 19.68 32.44
CA ARG A 39 -3.11 18.85 32.03
C ARG A 39 -3.50 17.76 31.02
N ILE A 40 -4.67 17.17 31.16
CA ILE A 40 -5.17 16.18 30.20
C ILE A 40 -5.44 16.86 28.86
N VAL A 41 -6.14 18.00 28.87
CA VAL A 41 -6.45 18.77 27.65
C VAL A 41 -5.17 19.23 26.94
N GLU A 42 -4.17 19.72 27.66
CA GLU A 42 -2.86 20.09 27.09
C GLU A 42 -2.16 18.89 26.40
N LYS A 43 -2.21 17.69 27.00
CA LYS A 43 -1.68 16.48 26.37
C LYS A 43 -2.42 16.11 25.10
N LEU A 44 -3.76 16.20 25.11
CA LEU A 44 -4.60 15.94 23.95
C LEU A 44 -4.29 16.89 22.79
N HIS A 45 -4.13 18.20 23.09
CA HIS A 45 -3.77 19.19 22.06
C HIS A 45 -2.39 18.95 21.44
N LYS A 46 -1.45 18.39 22.19
CA LYS A 46 -0.09 18.05 21.67
C LYS A 46 -0.10 16.91 20.64
N LEU A 47 -1.16 16.12 20.54
CA LEU A 47 -1.26 15.05 19.57
C LEU A 47 -1.48 15.55 18.12
N ASN A 48 -1.63 16.85 17.95
CA ASN A 48 -1.82 17.50 16.64
C ASN A 48 -2.95 16.88 15.76
N ARG A 49 -3.95 16.27 16.41
CA ARG A 49 -5.16 15.82 15.73
C ARG A 49 -6.05 17.03 15.44
N ASN A 50 -6.72 17.02 14.28
CA ASN A 50 -7.65 18.08 13.86
C ASN A 50 -8.93 18.18 14.72
N GLY A 51 -9.00 17.48 15.83
CA GLY A 51 -10.13 17.46 16.74
C GLY A 51 -10.03 18.57 17.81
N SER A 52 -11.08 19.35 17.99
CA SER A 52 -11.25 20.22 19.16
C SER A 52 -11.82 19.40 20.31
N TYR A 53 -11.04 19.26 21.39
CA TYR A 53 -11.52 18.58 22.60
C TYR A 53 -12.30 19.54 23.50
N GLU A 54 -13.57 19.22 23.72
CA GLU A 54 -14.47 20.04 24.52
C GLU A 54 -14.59 19.45 25.94
N THR A 55 -14.43 20.29 26.93
CA THR A 55 -14.64 19.91 28.36
C THR A 55 -16.04 20.22 28.87
N ARG A 56 -16.90 20.80 28.04
CA ARG A 56 -18.26 21.15 28.37
C ARG A 56 -19.15 21.06 27.14
N LEU A 57 -19.81 19.93 26.99
CA LEU A 57 -20.81 19.70 25.94
C LEU A 57 -22.16 20.25 26.31
N SER A 58 -22.93 20.73 25.33
CA SER A 58 -24.34 21.02 25.52
C SER A 58 -25.18 19.74 25.56
N GLN A 59 -26.37 19.78 26.18
CA GLN A 59 -27.28 18.64 26.23
C GLN A 59 -27.69 18.15 24.83
N ASP A 60 -27.82 19.05 23.85
CA ASP A 60 -28.16 18.67 22.48
C ASP A 60 -27.02 17.92 21.80
N LYS A 61 -25.75 18.35 21.99
CA LYS A 61 -24.57 17.59 21.51
C LYS A 61 -24.51 16.21 22.14
N ILE A 62 -24.75 16.11 23.44
CA ILE A 62 -24.80 14.82 24.18
C ILE A 62 -25.86 13.90 23.57
N LYS A 63 -27.09 14.40 23.33
CA LYS A 63 -28.14 13.62 22.68
C LYS A 63 -27.77 13.10 21.29
N VAL A 64 -27.08 13.91 20.49
CA VAL A 64 -26.62 13.50 19.15
C VAL A 64 -25.58 12.40 19.27
N MET A 65 -24.58 12.58 20.12
CA MET A 65 -23.49 11.61 20.31
C MET A 65 -24.00 10.28 20.88
N THR A 66 -24.99 10.33 21.74
CA THR A 66 -25.57 9.12 22.42
C THR A 66 -26.69 8.47 21.63
N LYS A 67 -26.89 8.83 20.36
CA LYS A 67 -27.99 8.28 19.55
C LYS A 67 -27.87 6.77 19.31
N TYR A 68 -26.64 6.27 19.13
CA TYR A 68 -26.37 4.87 18.78
C TYR A 68 -25.58 4.11 19.85
N ARG A 69 -25.02 4.80 20.84
CA ARG A 69 -24.32 4.23 22.00
C ARG A 69 -24.70 4.96 23.25
N SER A 70 -24.72 4.27 24.38
CA SER A 70 -25.01 4.90 25.65
C SER A 70 -23.93 5.91 26.06
N ALA A 71 -24.29 6.88 26.88
CA ALA A 71 -23.34 7.83 27.44
C ALA A 71 -22.24 7.13 28.26
N ASP A 72 -22.61 6.10 29.01
CA ASP A 72 -21.69 5.35 29.86
C ASP A 72 -20.65 4.61 29.02
N GLU A 73 -21.05 3.96 27.92
CA GLU A 73 -20.11 3.31 26.99
C GLU A 73 -19.12 4.30 26.38
N LEU A 74 -19.59 5.46 25.93
CA LEU A 74 -18.74 6.50 25.36
C LEU A 74 -17.81 7.12 26.42
N ILE A 75 -18.29 7.36 27.65
CA ILE A 75 -17.47 7.85 28.75
C ILE A 75 -16.37 6.83 29.10
N GLN A 76 -16.68 5.54 29.15
CA GLN A 76 -15.67 4.50 29.38
C GLN A 76 -14.65 4.43 28.26
N LEU A 77 -15.07 4.53 27.01
CA LEU A 77 -14.17 4.61 25.84
C LEU A 77 -13.23 5.82 25.97
N GLY A 78 -13.77 6.99 26.23
CA GLY A 78 -12.99 8.23 26.40
C GLY A 78 -12.03 8.17 27.58
N LYS A 79 -12.47 7.61 28.72
CA LYS A 79 -11.63 7.38 29.89
C LYS A 79 -10.41 6.50 29.53
N ALA A 80 -10.66 5.35 28.92
CA ALA A 80 -9.61 4.42 28.55
C ALA A 80 -8.65 5.03 27.51
N SER A 81 -9.15 5.84 26.55
CA SER A 81 -8.29 6.57 25.59
C SER A 81 -7.41 7.59 26.29
N VAL A 82 -7.92 8.35 27.26
CA VAL A 82 -7.16 9.31 28.03
C VAL A 82 -6.11 8.62 28.93
N GLU A 83 -6.46 7.49 29.54
CA GLU A 83 -5.52 6.66 30.32
C GLU A 83 -4.40 6.12 29.43
N ASN A 84 -4.71 5.67 28.22
CA ASN A 84 -3.71 5.27 27.24
C ASN A 84 -2.77 6.42 26.88
N LEU A 85 -3.32 7.60 26.63
CA LEU A 85 -2.50 8.79 26.36
C LEU A 85 -1.53 9.11 27.50
N ILE A 86 -2.00 9.03 28.74
CA ILE A 86 -1.19 9.31 29.94
C ILE A 86 -0.06 8.29 30.09
N ASN A 87 -0.36 7.01 29.90
CA ASN A 87 0.56 5.92 30.20
C ASN A 87 1.48 5.56 29.02
N TYR A 88 1.02 5.72 27.79
CA TYR A 88 1.68 5.20 26.58
C TYR A 88 1.90 6.27 25.50
N GLY A 89 1.38 7.48 25.67
CA GLY A 89 1.50 8.57 24.71
C GLY A 89 0.66 8.41 23.44
N ALA A 90 -0.34 7.52 23.46
CA ALA A 90 -1.25 7.28 22.34
C ALA A 90 -2.68 7.04 22.85
N LEU A 91 -3.70 7.41 22.07
CA LEU A 91 -5.10 7.26 22.47
C LEU A 91 -5.60 5.82 22.31
N THR A 92 -5.14 5.15 21.26
CA THR A 92 -5.56 3.80 20.91
C THR A 92 -4.34 2.90 20.67
N TRP A 93 -4.58 1.60 20.61
CA TRP A 93 -3.58 0.60 20.22
C TRP A 93 -3.06 0.86 18.79
N TYR A 94 -3.97 1.25 17.93
CA TYR A 94 -3.69 1.65 16.57
C TYR A 94 -2.70 2.83 16.50
N ASP A 95 -2.98 3.92 17.22
CA ASP A 95 -2.10 5.09 17.25
C ASP A 95 -0.72 4.74 17.83
N TRP A 96 -0.66 3.82 18.79
CA TRP A 96 0.58 3.39 19.41
C TRP A 96 1.42 2.52 18.47
N ARG A 97 0.79 1.53 17.82
CA ARG A 97 1.49 0.64 16.88
C ARG A 97 2.06 1.39 15.68
N ASN A 98 1.33 2.34 15.16
CA ASN A 98 1.67 3.08 13.95
C ASN A 98 2.74 4.17 14.16
N ARG A 99 3.36 4.24 15.32
CA ARG A 99 4.47 5.16 15.58
C ARG A 99 5.79 4.55 15.15
N SER A 100 6.67 5.40 14.57
CA SER A 100 8.01 5.01 14.11
C SER A 100 8.95 4.52 15.24
N ASP A 101 8.65 4.83 16.51
CA ASP A 101 9.39 4.37 17.68
C ASP A 101 8.80 3.13 18.35
N THR A 102 7.74 2.55 17.79
CA THR A 102 7.08 1.34 18.32
C THR A 102 7.09 0.21 17.31
N TRP A 103 6.00 -0.03 16.59
CA TRP A 103 5.93 -1.08 15.56
C TRP A 103 6.10 -0.54 14.14
N ASN A 104 5.78 0.70 13.91
CA ASN A 104 5.73 1.34 12.60
C ASN A 104 4.69 0.74 11.64
N THR A 105 3.73 -0.03 12.14
CA THR A 105 2.71 -0.72 11.34
C THR A 105 1.32 -0.51 11.89
N LYS A 106 0.31 -0.56 11.02
CA LYS A 106 -1.09 -0.35 11.39
C LYS A 106 -1.61 -1.44 12.34
N TRP A 107 -1.29 -2.69 12.05
CA TRP A 107 -1.65 -3.87 12.85
C TRP A 107 -0.55 -4.91 12.83
N ASN A 108 -0.81 -6.07 13.39
CA ASN A 108 0.15 -7.17 13.43
C ASN A 108 0.46 -7.71 12.03
N SER A 109 1.57 -8.45 11.91
CA SER A 109 1.89 -9.20 10.69
C SER A 109 0.78 -10.20 10.34
N TYR A 110 0.62 -10.45 9.06
CA TYR A 110 -0.33 -11.41 8.50
C TYR A 110 0.30 -12.11 7.28
N ASP A 111 -0.36 -13.14 6.77
CA ASP A 111 0.14 -13.96 5.65
C ASP A 111 1.60 -14.38 5.87
N SER A 112 1.88 -14.90 7.08
CA SER A 112 3.25 -15.28 7.45
C SER A 112 3.56 -16.68 6.95
N GLU A 113 4.69 -16.81 6.25
CA GLU A 113 5.24 -18.06 5.75
C GLU A 113 6.60 -18.32 6.36
N TYR A 114 6.87 -19.57 6.71
CA TYR A 114 8.16 -20.03 7.24
C TYR A 114 8.56 -21.31 6.54
N ASP A 115 9.70 -21.29 5.89
CA ASP A 115 10.24 -22.40 5.11
C ASP A 115 10.85 -23.55 5.96
N GLY A 116 10.91 -23.38 7.29
CA GLY A 116 11.57 -24.29 8.22
C GLY A 116 13.08 -24.07 8.33
N GLY A 117 13.63 -23.08 7.64
CA GLY A 117 15.05 -22.70 7.61
C GLY A 117 15.35 -21.41 8.38
N ASN A 118 15.91 -20.45 7.68
CA ASN A 118 16.38 -19.19 8.24
C ASN A 118 15.56 -17.98 7.73
N GLU A 119 14.52 -18.20 6.97
CA GLU A 119 13.73 -17.16 6.33
C GLU A 119 12.29 -17.17 6.82
N VAL A 120 11.77 -15.99 7.06
CA VAL A 120 10.35 -15.74 7.36
C VAL A 120 9.86 -14.63 6.47
N ILE A 121 8.83 -14.91 5.69
CA ILE A 121 8.12 -13.93 4.86
C ILE A 121 6.82 -13.57 5.57
N PHE A 122 6.48 -12.30 5.62
CA PHE A 122 5.22 -11.84 6.21
C PHE A 122 4.83 -10.48 5.65
N LYS A 123 3.55 -10.17 5.70
CA LYS A 123 3.02 -8.87 5.32
C LYS A 123 2.74 -8.02 6.53
N THR A 124 2.89 -6.72 6.37
CA THR A 124 2.50 -5.70 7.36
C THR A 124 1.70 -4.61 6.67
N ALA A 125 0.86 -3.92 7.43
CA ALA A 125 0.05 -2.86 6.87
C ALA A 125 0.76 -1.51 6.98
N TRP A 126 0.85 -0.79 5.86
CA TRP A 126 1.30 0.57 5.64
C TRP A 126 2.80 0.78 5.58
N ASP A 127 3.57 0.09 6.41
CA ASP A 127 5.02 0.28 6.46
C ASP A 127 5.72 -0.97 6.98
N ALA A 128 7.04 -1.00 6.84
CA ALA A 128 7.89 -2.07 7.33
C ALA A 128 8.16 -1.93 8.84
N PRO A 129 8.19 -3.04 9.60
CA PRO A 129 8.30 -3.03 11.06
C PRO A 129 9.76 -2.86 11.53
N HIS A 130 10.47 -1.86 11.02
CA HIS A 130 11.89 -1.63 11.33
C HIS A 130 12.21 -1.65 12.83
N PRO A 131 11.42 -1.00 13.73
CA PRO A 131 11.73 -1.03 15.16
C PRO A 131 11.61 -2.41 15.78
N ILE A 132 10.75 -3.28 15.21
CA ILE A 132 10.60 -4.67 15.68
C ILE A 132 11.83 -5.48 15.29
N ILE A 133 12.32 -5.34 14.05
CA ILE A 133 13.50 -6.04 13.56
C ILE A 133 14.76 -5.59 14.34
N GLU A 134 14.91 -4.27 14.55
CA GLU A 134 15.98 -3.74 15.40
C GLU A 134 15.95 -4.34 16.82
N LYS A 135 14.76 -4.39 17.44
CA LYS A 135 14.59 -4.98 18.76
C LYS A 135 14.89 -6.49 18.77
N LEU A 136 14.48 -7.21 17.73
CA LEU A 136 14.79 -8.62 17.57
C LEU A 136 16.31 -8.82 17.50
N SER A 137 17.02 -8.02 16.71
CA SER A 137 18.48 -8.06 16.62
C SER A 137 19.17 -7.76 17.96
N LYS A 138 18.64 -6.86 18.79
CA LYS A 138 19.13 -6.63 20.15
C LYS A 138 18.93 -7.83 21.08
N MET A 139 17.87 -8.61 20.88
CA MET A 139 17.60 -9.82 21.68
C MET A 139 18.53 -10.97 21.31
N TYR A 140 19.06 -10.98 20.08
CA TYR A 140 19.98 -11.98 19.56
C TYR A 140 21.25 -11.30 19.00
N PRO A 141 22.11 -10.75 19.86
CA PRO A 141 23.18 -9.83 19.46
C PRO A 141 24.27 -10.47 18.60
N ASP A 142 24.41 -11.80 18.66
CA ASP A 142 25.41 -12.55 17.89
C ASP A 142 24.86 -13.06 16.55
N VAL A 143 23.59 -12.78 16.26
CA VAL A 143 22.92 -13.20 15.01
C VAL A 143 22.81 -12.03 14.05
N THR A 144 23.31 -12.21 12.85
CA THR A 144 23.07 -11.27 11.75
C THR A 144 21.65 -11.47 11.22
N ILE A 145 20.86 -10.39 11.21
CA ILE A 145 19.49 -10.39 10.69
C ILE A 145 19.45 -9.50 9.45
N THR A 146 19.07 -10.07 8.32
CA THR A 146 18.78 -9.32 7.12
C THR A 146 17.27 -9.12 7.00
N HIS A 147 16.86 -7.88 6.81
CA HIS A 147 15.49 -7.47 6.61
C HIS A 147 15.36 -6.82 5.25
N GLU A 148 14.57 -7.44 4.38
CA GLU A 148 14.17 -6.89 3.09
C GLU A 148 12.70 -6.50 3.17
N TRP A 149 12.31 -5.41 2.52
CA TRP A 149 10.94 -4.93 2.51
C TRP A 149 10.61 -4.24 1.19
N ALA A 150 9.34 -4.35 0.80
CA ALA A 150 8.77 -3.60 -0.31
C ALA A 150 7.31 -3.23 -0.03
N ASN A 151 6.92 -2.04 -0.45
CA ASN A 151 5.52 -1.62 -0.47
C ASN A 151 4.79 -2.33 -1.63
N GLU A 152 3.48 -2.53 -1.51
CA GLU A 152 2.63 -3.04 -2.60
C GLU A 152 2.60 -2.09 -3.82
N ASP A 153 2.75 -0.79 -3.57
CA ASP A 153 3.05 0.19 -4.61
C ASP A 153 4.57 0.17 -4.87
N ILE A 154 4.95 -0.41 -6.00
CA ILE A 154 6.36 -0.64 -6.39
C ILE A 154 7.20 0.64 -6.49
N TRP A 155 6.55 1.81 -6.55
CA TRP A 155 7.20 3.12 -6.55
C TRP A 155 7.42 3.71 -5.16
N GLN A 156 7.08 2.96 -4.12
CA GLN A 156 7.16 3.37 -2.73
C GLN A 156 8.35 2.71 -2.01
N SER A 157 8.40 2.89 -0.70
CA SER A 157 9.46 2.39 0.17
C SER A 157 9.80 0.92 -0.04
N CYS A 158 11.02 0.64 -0.45
CA CYS A 158 11.62 -0.68 -0.46
C CYS A 158 13.11 -0.61 -0.10
N GLY A 159 13.71 -1.75 0.22
CA GLY A 159 15.14 -1.81 0.50
C GLY A 159 15.55 -3.04 1.32
N ARG A 160 16.80 -2.99 1.78
CA ARG A 160 17.42 -4.05 2.56
C ARG A 160 18.28 -3.46 3.67
N ARG A 161 18.11 -3.95 4.88
CA ARG A 161 18.97 -3.66 6.03
C ARG A 161 19.53 -4.92 6.64
N THR A 162 20.78 -4.86 7.04
CA THR A 162 21.42 -5.93 7.82
C THR A 162 21.72 -5.40 9.21
N TYR A 163 21.26 -6.11 10.22
CA TYR A 163 21.39 -5.77 11.63
C TYR A 163 22.30 -6.76 12.35
N LEU A 164 23.07 -6.24 13.32
CA LEU A 164 23.83 -7.02 14.29
C LEU A 164 23.78 -6.32 15.65
N GLY A 165 23.32 -7.00 16.69
CA GLY A 165 23.21 -6.43 18.03
C GLY A 165 22.30 -5.19 18.14
N GLY A 166 21.37 -5.03 17.17
CA GLY A 166 20.48 -3.88 17.08
C GLY A 166 21.02 -2.68 16.30
N GLU A 167 22.24 -2.78 15.78
CA GLU A 167 22.83 -1.75 14.94
C GLU A 167 22.67 -2.14 13.46
N ILE A 168 22.42 -1.16 12.59
CA ILE A 168 22.43 -1.33 11.14
C ILE A 168 23.89 -1.36 10.71
N ILE A 169 24.36 -2.52 10.23
CA ILE A 169 25.73 -2.70 9.74
C ILE A 169 25.83 -2.59 8.22
N ASN A 170 24.71 -2.71 7.50
CA ASN A 170 24.61 -2.49 6.07
C ASN A 170 23.20 -2.04 5.71
N GLU A 171 23.10 -1.11 4.75
CA GLU A 171 21.81 -0.63 4.23
C GLU A 171 21.92 -0.44 2.71
N ILE A 172 20.92 -0.92 2.00
CA ILE A 172 20.78 -0.75 0.55
C ILE A 172 19.38 -0.20 0.31
N ILE A 173 19.32 1.03 -0.17
CA ILE A 173 18.08 1.70 -0.59
C ILE A 173 18.24 2.03 -2.07
N PRO A 174 17.32 1.63 -2.94
CA PRO A 174 17.34 2.00 -4.34
C PRO A 174 17.42 3.50 -4.54
N GLU A 175 18.25 3.96 -5.48
CA GLU A 175 18.48 5.38 -5.74
C GLU A 175 17.59 5.93 -6.86
N THR A 176 17.14 5.07 -7.76
CA THR A 176 16.29 5.43 -8.90
C THR A 176 14.93 4.76 -8.84
N ASP A 177 13.93 5.35 -9.48
CA ASP A 177 12.58 4.78 -9.57
C ASP A 177 12.60 3.38 -10.20
N LYS A 178 13.44 3.15 -11.21
CA LYS A 178 13.60 1.84 -11.83
C LYS A 178 14.16 0.80 -10.85
N GLU A 179 15.25 1.11 -10.15
CA GLU A 179 15.81 0.21 -9.14
C GLU A 179 14.81 -0.07 -8.01
N GLN A 180 14.01 0.93 -7.66
CA GLN A 180 12.96 0.79 -6.65
C GLN A 180 11.88 -0.17 -7.12
N ALA A 181 11.37 0.02 -8.33
CA ALA A 181 10.38 -0.88 -8.91
C ALA A 181 10.93 -2.32 -9.08
N GLU A 182 12.16 -2.48 -9.59
CA GLU A 182 12.80 -3.79 -9.73
C GLU A 182 12.98 -4.50 -8.39
N THR A 183 13.43 -3.78 -7.36
CA THR A 183 13.58 -4.34 -6.01
C THR A 183 12.23 -4.78 -5.44
N ALA A 184 11.22 -3.94 -5.58
CA ALA A 184 9.87 -4.27 -5.10
C ALA A 184 9.27 -5.45 -5.85
N MET A 185 9.33 -5.46 -7.18
CA MET A 185 8.84 -6.57 -8.00
C MET A 185 9.54 -7.90 -7.67
N SER A 186 10.85 -7.86 -7.46
CA SER A 186 11.62 -9.04 -7.05
C SER A 186 11.15 -9.61 -5.71
N LEU A 187 10.80 -8.75 -4.73
CA LEU A 187 10.33 -9.17 -3.41
C LEU A 187 8.86 -9.65 -3.42
N TRP A 188 8.07 -9.14 -4.38
CA TRP A 188 6.68 -9.58 -4.58
C TRP A 188 6.54 -10.77 -5.53
N ASP A 189 7.65 -11.27 -6.11
CA ASP A 189 7.68 -12.32 -7.14
C ASP A 189 6.75 -11.97 -8.32
N THR A 190 6.89 -10.76 -8.82
CA THR A 190 6.07 -10.18 -9.89
C THR A 190 6.93 -9.62 -11.02
N GLU A 191 6.31 -9.40 -12.18
CA GLU A 191 6.94 -8.87 -13.37
C GLU A 191 6.39 -7.47 -13.72
N PRO A 192 7.10 -6.66 -14.49
CA PRO A 192 6.63 -5.32 -14.89
C PRO A 192 5.23 -5.33 -15.52
N ILE A 193 4.90 -6.36 -16.27
CA ILE A 193 3.60 -6.48 -16.94
C ILE A 193 2.43 -6.61 -15.95
N ASP A 194 2.66 -7.17 -14.77
CA ASP A 194 1.63 -7.29 -13.72
C ASP A 194 1.19 -5.93 -13.18
N TYR A 195 2.05 -4.93 -13.34
CA TYR A 195 1.78 -3.53 -12.99
C TYR A 195 1.46 -2.64 -14.20
N GLY A 196 1.19 -3.26 -15.35
CA GLY A 196 0.94 -2.50 -16.56
C GLY A 196 2.15 -1.70 -17.04
N LEU A 197 3.36 -2.23 -16.88
CA LEU A 197 4.61 -1.57 -17.23
C LEU A 197 5.34 -2.32 -18.34
N ILE A 198 6.05 -1.56 -19.17
CA ILE A 198 7.06 -2.06 -20.10
C ILE A 198 8.40 -1.34 -19.90
N GLU A 199 9.48 -2.07 -20.06
CA GLU A 199 10.81 -1.49 -19.93
C GLU A 199 11.14 -0.59 -21.12
N ASN A 200 11.56 0.65 -20.85
CA ASN A 200 12.20 1.54 -21.81
C ASN A 200 13.73 1.44 -21.67
N ALA A 201 14.33 0.58 -22.45
CA ALA A 201 15.77 0.33 -22.39
C ALA A 201 16.62 1.56 -22.80
N THR A 202 16.06 2.50 -23.55
CA THR A 202 16.77 3.71 -24.01
C THR A 202 16.93 4.72 -22.87
N GLU A 203 15.87 4.91 -22.07
CA GLU A 203 15.84 5.87 -20.96
C GLU A 203 16.14 5.23 -19.61
N ASN A 204 16.38 3.92 -19.58
CA ASN A 204 16.54 3.15 -18.35
C ASN A 204 15.39 3.37 -17.35
N SER A 205 14.17 3.28 -17.83
CA SER A 205 12.94 3.54 -17.08
C SER A 205 11.86 2.52 -17.43
N TYR A 206 10.68 2.66 -16.82
CA TYR A 206 9.46 1.96 -17.21
C TYR A 206 8.44 2.93 -17.81
N ILE A 207 7.64 2.46 -18.75
CA ILE A 207 6.52 3.19 -19.36
C ILE A 207 5.24 2.49 -18.92
N SER A 208 4.26 3.27 -18.47
CA SER A 208 2.92 2.76 -18.13
C SER A 208 2.16 2.37 -19.39
N ILE A 209 1.58 1.19 -19.37
CA ILE A 209 0.69 0.71 -20.43
C ILE A 209 -0.60 1.54 -20.47
N ASP A 210 -1.13 1.93 -19.33
CA ASP A 210 -2.41 2.64 -19.20
C ASP A 210 -2.43 4.01 -19.90
N GLU A 211 -1.27 4.61 -20.11
CA GLU A 211 -1.17 5.92 -20.75
C GLU A 211 -0.99 5.85 -22.28
N GLU A 212 -0.34 4.78 -22.78
CA GLU A 212 0.03 4.68 -24.20
C GLU A 212 -0.34 3.34 -24.85
N TYR A 213 -0.62 2.31 -24.05
CA TYR A 213 -0.81 0.95 -24.51
C TYR A 213 -2.05 0.30 -23.87
N GLU A 214 -2.68 -0.56 -24.62
CA GLU A 214 -3.75 -1.43 -24.17
C GLU A 214 -3.24 -2.86 -24.11
N LEU A 215 -3.43 -3.54 -22.99
CA LEU A 215 -3.14 -4.96 -22.87
C LEU A 215 -4.22 -5.76 -23.63
N VAL A 216 -3.81 -6.52 -24.60
CA VAL A 216 -4.70 -7.30 -25.45
C VAL A 216 -4.33 -8.77 -25.42
N ASN A 217 -5.28 -9.63 -25.77
CA ASN A 217 -5.06 -11.06 -25.82
C ASN A 217 -4.97 -11.52 -27.28
N ILE A 218 -3.86 -12.14 -27.62
CA ILE A 218 -3.66 -12.74 -28.92
C ILE A 218 -3.49 -14.25 -28.76
N CYS A 219 -4.45 -15.02 -29.21
CA CYS A 219 -4.42 -16.48 -29.11
C CYS A 219 -4.21 -17.01 -27.68
N GLY A 220 -4.74 -16.32 -26.68
CA GLY A 220 -4.57 -16.68 -25.27
C GLY A 220 -3.26 -16.19 -24.64
N LYS A 221 -2.51 -15.31 -25.33
CA LYS A 221 -1.27 -14.72 -24.83
C LYS A 221 -1.38 -13.20 -24.77
N PRO A 222 -0.82 -12.57 -23.73
CA PRO A 222 -0.83 -11.12 -23.60
C PRO A 222 0.09 -10.46 -24.64
N ALA A 223 -0.38 -9.36 -25.20
CA ALA A 223 0.38 -8.46 -26.07
C ALA A 223 -0.04 -7.02 -25.77
N LEU A 224 0.74 -6.04 -26.23
CA LEU A 224 0.44 -4.64 -26.03
C LEU A 224 0.01 -4.02 -27.35
N TYR A 225 -1.11 -3.34 -27.35
CA TYR A 225 -1.62 -2.55 -28.46
C TYR A 225 -1.44 -1.07 -28.20
N SER A 226 -0.97 -0.33 -29.19
CA SER A 226 -0.99 1.13 -29.19
C SER A 226 -1.72 1.63 -30.44
N ALA A 227 -2.63 2.59 -30.26
CA ALA A 227 -3.28 3.28 -31.37
C ALA A 227 -2.32 4.16 -32.19
N LYS A 228 -1.11 4.41 -31.69
CA LYS A 228 -0.06 5.15 -32.38
C LYS A 228 0.80 4.23 -33.23
N LYS A 229 1.34 4.75 -34.32
CA LYS A 229 2.37 4.09 -35.08
C LYS A 229 3.73 4.34 -34.40
N LEU A 230 4.18 3.35 -33.62
CA LEU A 230 5.44 3.39 -32.90
C LEU A 230 6.62 3.14 -33.83
N THR A 231 7.80 3.55 -33.40
CA THR A 231 9.07 3.26 -34.07
C THR A 231 9.92 2.35 -33.19
N GLU A 232 10.98 1.75 -33.73
CA GLU A 232 11.90 0.92 -32.93
C GLU A 232 12.57 1.68 -31.77
N SER A 233 12.63 3.00 -31.85
CA SER A 233 13.13 3.84 -30.75
C SER A 233 12.14 4.03 -29.61
N ASP A 234 10.86 3.74 -29.83
CA ASP A 234 9.80 3.90 -28.82
C ASP A 234 9.61 2.63 -28.00
N ILE A 235 10.29 1.54 -28.34
CA ILE A 235 10.13 0.23 -27.70
C ILE A 235 11.46 -0.35 -27.23
N PRO A 236 11.46 -1.19 -26.20
CA PRO A 236 12.63 -1.96 -25.76
C PRO A 236 13.18 -2.87 -26.87
N LYS A 237 14.50 -3.07 -26.91
CA LYS A 237 15.18 -3.90 -27.91
C LYS A 237 14.73 -5.37 -27.93
N ALA A 238 14.19 -5.87 -26.82
CA ALA A 238 13.73 -7.25 -26.66
C ALA A 238 12.28 -7.48 -27.12
N THR A 239 11.66 -6.51 -27.77
CA THR A 239 10.27 -6.60 -28.22
C THR A 239 10.15 -6.63 -29.74
N ASN A 240 9.20 -7.42 -30.24
CA ASN A 240 8.82 -7.41 -31.64
C ASN A 240 7.73 -6.39 -31.87
N LEU A 241 7.94 -5.46 -32.79
CA LEU A 241 7.00 -4.42 -33.17
C LEU A 241 6.31 -4.76 -34.49
N TYR A 242 5.01 -4.73 -34.50
CA TYR A 242 4.18 -4.90 -35.68
C TYR A 242 3.29 -3.67 -35.86
N HIS A 243 3.21 -3.19 -37.10
CA HIS A 243 2.34 -2.08 -37.43
C HIS A 243 1.04 -2.60 -38.03
N LEU A 244 -0.05 -1.91 -37.76
CA LEU A 244 -1.37 -2.23 -38.27
C LEU A 244 -1.75 -1.29 -39.39
N LYS A 245 -2.50 -1.73 -40.36
CA LYS A 245 -3.04 -0.87 -41.43
C LYS A 245 -3.96 0.22 -40.90
N SER A 246 -4.64 -0.05 -39.76
CA SER A 246 -5.42 0.96 -39.04
C SER A 246 -4.60 2.13 -38.53
N GLY A 247 -3.26 2.02 -38.51
CA GLY A 247 -2.34 3.04 -38.05
C GLY A 247 -1.78 2.78 -36.64
N GLY A 248 -2.28 1.76 -35.94
CA GLY A 248 -1.76 1.34 -34.64
C GLY A 248 -0.53 0.45 -34.71
N SER A 249 -0.06 0.03 -33.56
CA SER A 249 1.07 -0.84 -33.38
C SER A 249 0.78 -1.96 -32.38
N LEU A 250 1.32 -3.14 -32.61
CA LEU A 250 1.23 -4.27 -31.71
C LEU A 250 2.64 -4.65 -31.26
N ILE A 251 2.85 -4.77 -29.96
CA ILE A 251 4.12 -5.13 -29.35
C ILE A 251 3.98 -6.52 -28.76
N ILE A 252 4.81 -7.45 -29.22
CA ILE A 252 4.85 -8.82 -28.73
C ILE A 252 6.22 -9.07 -28.13
N ARG A 253 6.27 -9.46 -26.87
CA ARG A 253 7.53 -9.80 -26.19
C ARG A 253 7.95 -11.23 -26.54
N GLU A 254 9.25 -11.48 -26.61
CA GLU A 254 9.80 -12.80 -26.92
C GLU A 254 9.44 -13.87 -25.87
N GLU A 255 9.28 -13.45 -24.61
CA GLU A 255 8.85 -14.34 -23.53
C GLU A 255 7.40 -14.82 -23.69
N LEU A 256 6.61 -14.11 -24.50
CA LEU A 256 5.28 -14.57 -24.85
C LEU A 256 5.43 -15.68 -25.91
N ASP A 257 5.44 -16.96 -25.47
CA ASP A 257 5.42 -18.13 -26.37
C ASP A 257 4.11 -18.18 -27.17
N ILE A 258 3.96 -17.22 -28.05
CA ILE A 258 2.80 -17.11 -28.93
C ILE A 258 3.03 -18.02 -30.12
N LYS A 259 2.32 -19.13 -30.16
CA LYS A 259 2.34 -20.02 -31.31
C LYS A 259 1.80 -19.28 -32.53
N SER A 260 2.43 -19.50 -33.68
CA SER A 260 1.95 -18.97 -34.95
C SER A 260 0.49 -19.36 -35.22
N GLY A 261 -0.29 -18.41 -35.64
CA GLY A 261 -1.69 -18.53 -35.97
C GLY A 261 -2.66 -18.43 -34.78
N GLY A 262 -3.70 -17.70 -34.93
CA GLY A 262 -4.75 -17.56 -33.94
C GLY A 262 -5.62 -16.32 -34.15
N ARG A 263 -6.75 -16.29 -33.47
CA ARG A 263 -7.70 -15.20 -33.60
C ARG A 263 -7.44 -14.12 -32.54
N ILE A 264 -7.32 -12.88 -32.96
CA ILE A 264 -7.28 -11.74 -32.07
C ILE A 264 -8.72 -11.41 -31.65
N THR A 265 -9.01 -11.44 -30.36
CA THR A 265 -10.40 -11.30 -29.86
C THR A 265 -10.66 -10.01 -29.13
N ASP A 266 -9.63 -9.38 -28.56
CA ASP A 266 -9.80 -8.31 -27.57
C ASP A 266 -9.40 -6.91 -28.10
N VAL A 267 -8.88 -6.81 -29.32
CA VAL A 267 -8.60 -5.52 -29.96
C VAL A 267 -9.71 -5.23 -30.97
N PRO A 268 -10.41 -4.08 -30.87
CA PRO A 268 -11.55 -3.77 -31.73
C PRO A 268 -11.24 -3.85 -33.23
N ASP A 269 -10.09 -3.39 -33.67
CA ASP A 269 -9.63 -3.40 -35.06
C ASP A 269 -9.28 -4.78 -35.59
N PHE A 270 -9.19 -5.77 -34.70
CA PHE A 270 -8.80 -7.16 -35.04
C PHE A 270 -9.87 -8.18 -34.71
N THR A 271 -11.02 -7.77 -34.23
CA THR A 271 -12.10 -8.68 -33.88
C THR A 271 -12.47 -9.56 -35.07
N GLY A 272 -12.24 -10.85 -34.94
CA GLY A 272 -12.53 -11.83 -36.01
C GLY A 272 -11.38 -12.11 -36.96
N MET A 273 -10.28 -11.42 -36.86
CA MET A 273 -9.06 -11.67 -37.68
C MET A 273 -8.19 -12.78 -37.10
N TYR A 274 -7.40 -13.40 -38.00
CA TYR A 274 -6.38 -14.37 -37.62
C TYR A 274 -4.99 -13.75 -37.79
N VAL A 275 -4.06 -14.14 -36.92
CA VAL A 275 -2.67 -13.71 -36.93
C VAL A 275 -1.78 -14.92 -36.98
N ASP A 276 -0.89 -14.97 -37.96
CA ASP A 276 0.29 -15.85 -37.93
C ASP A 276 1.47 -15.04 -37.42
N LEU A 277 1.88 -15.30 -36.20
CA LEU A 277 2.96 -14.55 -35.57
C LEU A 277 4.34 -14.82 -36.16
N GLY A 278 4.52 -15.95 -36.86
CA GLY A 278 5.75 -16.22 -37.61
C GLY A 278 5.86 -15.41 -38.90
N HIS A 279 4.74 -14.94 -39.43
CA HIS A 279 4.63 -14.20 -40.69
C HIS A 279 3.76 -12.95 -40.54
N PHE A 280 3.66 -12.40 -39.35
CA PHE A 280 2.83 -11.26 -39.08
C PHE A 280 3.36 -10.02 -39.83
N ILE A 281 2.72 -9.73 -40.99
CA ILE A 281 2.98 -8.54 -41.77
C ILE A 281 1.75 -7.66 -41.65
N TYR A 282 1.86 -6.58 -40.92
CA TYR A 282 0.75 -5.68 -40.65
C TYR A 282 0.09 -5.12 -41.91
N ASP A 283 0.79 -5.09 -43.03
CA ASP A 283 0.28 -4.57 -44.30
C ASP A 283 -0.67 -5.54 -45.01
N ASP A 284 -0.68 -6.82 -44.65
CA ASP A 284 -1.51 -7.84 -45.29
C ASP A 284 -2.88 -8.01 -44.64
N TYR A 285 -3.19 -7.23 -43.62
CA TYR A 285 -4.45 -7.32 -42.90
C TYR A 285 -5.70 -6.95 -43.67
N GLU A 286 -5.59 -6.32 -44.83
CA GLU A 286 -6.75 -6.02 -45.66
C GLU A 286 -7.37 -7.26 -46.30
N ASN A 287 -6.62 -8.36 -46.40
CA ASN A 287 -7.07 -9.62 -46.97
C ASN A 287 -7.22 -10.69 -45.90
N THR A 288 -8.26 -10.59 -45.05
CA THR A 288 -8.59 -11.60 -44.07
C THR A 288 -8.95 -12.98 -44.68
N GLU A 289 -9.27 -13.04 -45.97
CA GLU A 289 -9.55 -14.27 -46.67
C GLU A 289 -8.28 -15.15 -46.85
N ASP A 290 -7.09 -14.53 -46.89
CA ASP A 290 -5.82 -15.23 -47.05
C ASP A 290 -5.23 -15.74 -45.72
N LEU A 291 -5.81 -15.36 -44.60
CA LEU A 291 -5.38 -15.78 -43.24
C LEU A 291 -6.27 -16.88 -42.65
N SER A 292 -7.25 -17.39 -43.39
CA SER A 292 -8.11 -18.46 -42.96
C SER A 292 -7.46 -19.83 -43.28
N TYR A 293 -6.69 -20.35 -42.34
CA TYR A 293 -6.30 -21.76 -42.30
C TYR A 293 -6.77 -22.42 -41.01
#